data_288583669975bed6aabbb43df209be4a
#
_entry.id   288583669975bed6aabbb43df209be4a
#
_cell.length_a   1.000
_cell.length_b   1.000
_cell.length_c   1.000
_cell.angle_alpha   90.00
_cell.angle_beta   90.00
_cell.angle_gamma   90.00
#
_symmetry.space_group_name_H-M   'P 1'
#
loop_
_entity.id
_entity.type
_entity.pdbx_description
1 polymer ?
#
loop_
_entity_poly.entity_id
_entity_poly.type
_entity_poly.pdbx_seq_one_letter_code
_entity_poly.pdbx_strand_id
1 'polypeptide(L)'
;MKDEPLDFEQRMIRVLLVEDHAAFRQALAFLLGGEPDMEVVAQAGSLAEAREAIDRALDVAVIDLGLPDGNGGELIGELRRASPGVAVLVLSAAVGSGRLEDVRTAGADAVLAKVEAPPIIAEVVRNLAGA
;
A
#
# COMPACT_ATOMS: atom_id res chain seq x y z
N MET A 1 1.56 24.97 23.79
CA MET A 1 1.20 24.37 23.53
C MET A 1 0.85 23.03 23.44
N LYS A 2 0.00 22.63 23.83
CA LYS A 2 -0.47 21.34 23.91
C LYS A 2 -0.89 20.79 22.60
N ASP A 3 -0.91 21.60 21.59
CA ASP A 3 -1.35 21.11 20.28
C ASP A 3 -0.32 20.23 19.61
N GLU A 4 0.94 20.47 19.85
CA GLU A 4 1.96 19.67 19.18
C GLU A 4 1.88 18.21 19.53
N PRO A 5 1.79 17.82 20.79
CA PRO A 5 1.65 16.40 21.09
C PRO A 5 0.42 15.80 20.46
N LEU A 6 -0.70 16.55 20.47
CA LEU A 6 -1.93 16.03 19.89
C LEU A 6 -1.81 15.89 18.39
N ASP A 7 -1.23 16.89 17.72
CA ASP A 7 -1.05 16.81 16.30
C ASP A 7 -0.20 15.61 15.92
N PHE A 8 0.86 15.37 16.66
CA PHE A 8 1.72 14.26 16.39
C PHE A 8 0.97 12.94 16.59
N GLU A 9 0.20 12.84 17.65
CA GLU A 9 -0.55 11.62 17.94
C GLU A 9 -1.65 11.37 16.93
N GLN A 10 -2.16 12.42 16.31
CA GLN A 10 -3.21 12.28 15.35
C GLN A 10 -2.71 12.01 13.95
N ARG A 11 -1.41 12.06 13.75
CA ARG A 11 -0.86 11.75 12.44
C ARG A 11 -0.95 10.27 12.22
N MET A 12 -1.71 9.90 11.23
CA MET A 12 -1.91 8.51 10.90
C MET A 12 -1.25 8.21 9.56
N ILE A 13 -0.74 7.01 9.44
CA ILE A 13 -0.21 6.53 8.17
C ILE A 13 -1.40 6.31 7.25
N ARG A 14 -1.41 7.02 6.14
CA ARG A 14 -2.52 6.95 5.19
C ARG A 14 -2.20 5.91 4.13
N VAL A 15 -3.03 4.89 4.08
CA VAL A 15 -2.76 3.71 3.26
C VAL A 15 -3.79 3.57 2.16
N LEU A 16 -3.30 3.35 0.93
CA LEU A 16 -4.12 2.91 -0.19
C LEU A 16 -3.91 1.41 -0.35
N LEU A 17 -5.00 0.66 -0.45
CA LEU A 17 -4.93 -0.79 -0.59
C LEU A 17 -5.50 -1.18 -1.94
N VAL A 18 -4.69 -1.79 -2.79
CA VAL A 18 -5.08 -2.17 -4.15
C VAL A 18 -4.99 -3.68 -4.29
N GLU A 19 -6.14 -4.35 -4.40
CA GLU A 19 -6.20 -5.80 -4.41
C GLU A 19 -7.55 -6.21 -4.98
N ASP A 20 -7.55 -7.02 -6.05
CA ASP A 20 -8.80 -7.40 -6.71
C ASP A 20 -9.56 -8.49 -5.97
N HIS A 21 -8.89 -9.26 -5.12
CA HIS A 21 -9.53 -10.33 -4.38
C HIS A 21 -10.26 -9.74 -3.19
N ALA A 22 -11.56 -9.56 -3.33
CA ALA A 22 -12.34 -8.76 -2.37
C ALA A 22 -12.21 -9.27 -0.93
N ALA A 23 -12.28 -10.59 -0.72
CA ALA A 23 -12.20 -11.13 0.64
C ALA A 23 -10.85 -10.83 1.27
N PHE A 24 -9.77 -11.00 0.52
CA PHE A 24 -8.44 -10.71 1.04
C PHE A 24 -8.27 -9.21 1.30
N ARG A 25 -8.75 -8.39 0.35
CA ARG A 25 -8.66 -6.94 0.51
C ARG A 25 -9.39 -6.45 1.75
N GLN A 26 -10.60 -6.95 1.96
CA GLN A 26 -11.40 -6.51 3.10
C GLN A 26 -10.80 -6.97 4.42
N ALA A 27 -10.28 -8.20 4.45
CA ALA A 27 -9.64 -8.70 5.66
C ALA A 27 -8.39 -7.88 5.99
N LEU A 28 -7.58 -7.59 4.98
CA LEU A 28 -6.37 -6.81 5.21
C LEU A 28 -6.70 -5.38 5.61
N ALA A 29 -7.73 -4.79 4.98
CA ALA A 29 -8.15 -3.46 5.34
C ALA A 29 -8.62 -3.40 6.79
N PHE A 30 -9.34 -4.41 7.23
CA PHE A 30 -9.81 -4.47 8.62
C PHE A 30 -8.61 -4.56 9.58
N LEU A 31 -7.65 -5.41 9.25
CA LEU A 31 -6.50 -5.60 10.13
C LEU A 31 -5.60 -4.38 10.18
N LEU A 32 -5.32 -3.76 9.04
CA LEU A 32 -4.53 -2.54 9.03
C LEU A 32 -5.27 -1.39 9.69
N GLY A 33 -6.57 -1.28 9.44
CA GLY A 33 -7.38 -0.23 10.05
C GLY A 33 -7.50 -0.37 11.55
N GLY A 34 -7.23 -1.56 12.10
CA GLY A 34 -7.21 -1.77 13.54
C GLY A 34 -5.93 -1.32 14.21
N GLU A 35 -4.88 -1.03 13.42
CA GLU A 35 -3.66 -0.49 13.99
C GLU A 35 -3.87 0.96 14.40
N PRO A 36 -3.41 1.34 15.60
CA PRO A 36 -3.73 2.68 16.11
C PRO A 36 -3.08 3.81 15.33
N ASP A 37 -2.08 3.52 14.51
CA ASP A 37 -1.35 4.54 13.76
C ASP A 37 -1.63 4.48 12.27
N MET A 38 -2.64 3.74 11.83
CA MET A 38 -2.91 3.57 10.40
C MET A 38 -4.36 3.86 10.05
N GLU A 39 -4.54 4.40 8.86
CA GLU A 39 -5.88 4.64 8.31
C GLU A 39 -5.88 4.15 6.86
N VAL A 40 -6.77 3.22 6.54
CA VAL A 40 -6.94 2.79 5.15
C VAL A 40 -7.89 3.79 4.50
N VAL A 41 -7.32 4.74 3.78
CA VAL A 41 -8.10 5.86 3.24
C VAL A 41 -8.83 5.49 1.96
N ALA A 42 -8.40 4.43 1.28
CA ALA A 42 -9.07 3.99 0.06
C ALA A 42 -8.74 2.53 -0.19
N GLN A 43 -9.70 1.83 -0.78
CA GLN A 43 -9.53 0.46 -1.24
C GLN A 43 -9.90 0.41 -2.70
N ALA A 44 -9.12 -0.31 -3.49
CA ALA A 44 -9.35 -0.41 -4.92
C ALA A 44 -9.20 -1.87 -5.35
N GLY A 45 -10.08 -2.32 -6.22
CA GLY A 45 -10.03 -3.67 -6.76
C GLY A 45 -9.47 -3.74 -8.17
N SER A 46 -9.04 -2.62 -8.72
CA SER A 46 -8.55 -2.56 -10.10
C SER A 46 -7.66 -1.34 -10.25
N LEU A 47 -6.94 -1.28 -11.38
CA LEU A 47 -6.16 -0.09 -11.69
C LEU A 47 -7.05 1.14 -11.84
N ALA A 48 -8.20 0.98 -12.48
CA ALA A 48 -9.11 2.10 -12.68
C ALA A 48 -9.56 2.69 -11.35
N GLU A 49 -9.92 1.83 -10.40
CA GLU A 49 -10.33 2.31 -9.09
C GLU A 49 -9.18 2.95 -8.34
N ALA A 50 -7.98 2.36 -8.46
CA ALA A 50 -6.82 2.91 -7.78
C ALA A 50 -6.49 4.30 -8.31
N ARG A 51 -6.65 4.52 -9.61
CA ARG A 51 -6.38 5.83 -10.19
C ARG A 51 -7.30 6.91 -9.68
N GLU A 52 -8.49 6.54 -9.22
CA GLU A 52 -9.39 7.52 -8.63
C GLU A 52 -8.93 7.98 -7.25
N ALA A 53 -8.07 7.21 -6.60
CA ALA A 53 -7.60 7.56 -5.27
C ALA A 53 -6.17 8.09 -5.27
N ILE A 54 -5.55 8.19 -6.44
CA ILE A 54 -4.11 8.44 -6.53
C ILE A 54 -3.73 9.84 -6.07
N ASP A 55 -4.68 10.79 -6.12
CA ASP A 55 -4.41 12.17 -5.72
C ASP A 55 -4.70 12.44 -4.25
N ARG A 56 -5.08 11.41 -3.50
CA ARG A 56 -5.24 11.58 -2.07
C ARG A 56 -3.86 11.63 -1.43
N ALA A 57 -3.79 12.24 -0.24
CA ALA A 57 -2.53 12.29 0.48
C ALA A 57 -2.23 10.89 1.00
N LEU A 58 -1.27 10.20 0.40
CA LEU A 58 -0.95 8.82 0.73
C LEU A 58 0.47 8.72 1.28
N ASP A 59 0.63 7.91 2.31
CA ASP A 59 1.96 7.62 2.85
C ASP A 59 2.47 6.29 2.32
N VAL A 60 1.60 5.30 2.18
CA VAL A 60 1.98 3.97 1.71
C VAL A 60 0.88 3.43 0.81
N ALA A 61 1.27 2.85 -0.31
CA ALA A 61 0.35 2.10 -1.16
C ALA A 61 0.74 0.63 -1.10
N VAL A 62 -0.23 -0.22 -0.79
CA VAL A 62 -0.04 -1.68 -0.76
C VAL A 62 -0.73 -2.22 -2.00
N ILE A 63 0.03 -2.82 -2.89
CA ILE A 63 -0.44 -3.15 -4.24
C ILE A 63 -0.23 -4.62 -4.55
N ASP A 64 -1.30 -5.29 -4.99
CA ASP A 64 -1.20 -6.61 -5.58
C ASP A 64 -0.75 -6.47 -7.03
N LEU A 65 0.11 -7.38 -7.48
CA LEU A 65 0.59 -7.35 -8.86
C LEU A 65 -0.46 -7.77 -9.87
N GLY A 66 -1.26 -8.78 -9.55
CA GLY A 66 -2.18 -9.34 -10.52
C GLY A 66 -3.54 -8.67 -10.50
N LEU A 67 -3.67 -7.51 -11.12
CA LEU A 67 -4.94 -6.82 -11.19
C LEU A 67 -5.66 -7.18 -12.47
N PRO A 68 -7.02 -7.13 -12.47
CA PRO A 68 -7.78 -7.61 -13.63
C PRO A 68 -7.61 -6.76 -14.87
N ASP A 69 -7.31 -5.48 -14.72
CA ASP A 69 -7.21 -4.56 -15.85
C ASP A 69 -5.79 -4.09 -16.11
N GLY A 70 -4.80 -4.81 -15.58
CA GLY A 70 -3.42 -4.47 -15.91
C GLY A 70 -2.45 -4.91 -14.84
N ASN A 71 -1.23 -4.44 -14.98
CA ASN A 71 -0.14 -4.77 -14.09
C ASN A 71 -0.01 -3.70 -13.02
N GLY A 72 0.04 -4.12 -11.76
CA GLY A 72 0.21 -3.18 -10.66
C GLY A 72 1.47 -2.34 -10.76
N GLY A 73 2.47 -2.81 -11.51
CA GLY A 73 3.68 -2.03 -11.72
C GLY A 73 3.45 -0.72 -12.44
N GLU A 74 2.42 -0.66 -13.30
CA GLU A 74 2.10 0.59 -13.98
C GLU A 74 1.65 1.66 -12.99
N LEU A 75 0.95 1.22 -11.96
CA LEU A 75 0.42 2.14 -10.97
C LEU A 75 1.53 2.77 -10.15
N ILE A 76 2.64 2.06 -9.97
CA ILE A 76 3.74 2.58 -9.15
C ILE A 76 4.27 3.90 -9.70
N GLY A 77 4.50 3.94 -11.01
CA GLY A 77 4.97 5.17 -11.63
C GLY A 77 3.99 6.31 -11.51
N GLU A 78 2.71 6.00 -11.65
CA GLU A 78 1.67 7.02 -11.53
C GLU A 78 1.59 7.56 -10.10
N LEU A 79 1.71 6.66 -9.12
CA LEU A 79 1.71 7.07 -7.72
C LEU A 79 2.88 7.98 -7.40
N ARG A 80 4.07 7.63 -7.90
CA ARG A 80 5.26 8.44 -7.65
C ARG A 80 5.14 9.83 -8.23
N ARG A 81 4.50 9.95 -9.38
CA ARG A 81 4.31 11.26 -9.98
C ARG A 81 3.29 12.10 -9.22
N ALA A 82 2.22 11.46 -8.75
CA ALA A 82 1.17 12.17 -8.04
C ALA A 82 1.56 12.47 -6.60
N SER A 83 2.40 11.62 -6.00
CA SER A 83 2.74 11.71 -4.60
C SER A 83 4.18 11.24 -4.41
N PRO A 84 5.17 12.12 -4.66
CA PRO A 84 6.57 11.68 -4.69
C PRO A 84 7.07 11.03 -3.42
N GLY A 85 6.45 11.34 -2.28
CA GLY A 85 6.87 10.74 -1.01
C GLY A 85 6.21 9.42 -0.69
N VAL A 86 5.33 8.90 -1.56
CA VAL A 86 4.63 7.67 -1.24
C VAL A 86 5.59 6.49 -1.27
N ALA A 87 5.46 5.60 -0.27
CA ALA A 87 6.19 4.34 -0.27
C ALA A 87 5.28 3.26 -0.85
N VAL A 88 5.86 2.31 -1.56
CA VAL A 88 5.09 1.27 -2.23
C VAL A 88 5.51 -0.10 -1.74
N LEU A 89 4.54 -0.83 -1.20
CA LEU A 89 4.72 -2.22 -0.80
C LEU A 89 3.93 -3.09 -1.78
N VAL A 90 4.60 -4.03 -2.41
CA VAL A 90 3.94 -4.96 -3.32
C VAL A 90 3.72 -6.28 -2.62
N LEU A 91 2.51 -6.81 -2.74
CA LEU A 91 2.21 -8.16 -2.28
C LEU A 91 2.13 -9.06 -3.50
N SER A 92 2.81 -10.19 -3.44
CA SER A 92 2.88 -11.08 -4.59
C SER A 92 2.57 -12.52 -4.17
N ALA A 93 1.70 -13.17 -4.94
CA ALA A 93 1.42 -14.58 -4.74
C ALA A 93 2.52 -15.45 -5.32
N ALA A 94 3.35 -14.89 -6.20
CA ALA A 94 4.36 -15.64 -6.95
C ALA A 94 5.76 -15.17 -6.62
N VAL A 95 6.07 -15.11 -5.33
CA VAL A 95 7.40 -14.74 -4.89
C VAL A 95 8.42 -15.73 -5.45
N GLY A 96 9.49 -15.21 -6.02
CA GLY A 96 10.51 -16.05 -6.63
C GLY A 96 10.39 -16.15 -8.13
N SER A 97 9.33 -15.59 -8.73
CA SER A 97 9.21 -15.53 -10.17
C SER A 97 9.98 -14.31 -10.70
N GLY A 98 10.15 -14.22 -12.01
CA GLY A 98 10.82 -13.10 -12.62
C GLY A 98 10.13 -11.77 -12.43
N ARG A 99 8.87 -11.79 -12.01
CA ARG A 99 8.10 -10.56 -11.79
C ARG A 99 8.66 -9.69 -10.68
N LEU A 100 9.37 -10.30 -9.73
CA LEU A 100 9.93 -9.52 -8.63
C LEU A 100 10.89 -8.45 -9.12
N GLU A 101 11.73 -8.80 -10.11
CA GLU A 101 12.66 -7.83 -10.63
C GLU A 101 11.96 -6.72 -11.38
N ASP A 102 10.91 -7.08 -12.14
CA ASP A 102 10.15 -6.07 -12.85
C ASP A 102 9.54 -5.07 -11.88
N VAL A 103 9.05 -5.54 -10.76
CA VAL A 103 8.42 -4.68 -9.77
C VAL A 103 9.43 -3.78 -9.09
N ARG A 104 10.60 -4.30 -8.77
CA ARG A 104 11.65 -3.49 -8.18
C ARG A 104 12.14 -2.44 -9.17
N THR A 105 12.26 -2.82 -10.43
CA THR A 105 12.63 -1.88 -11.46
C THR A 105 11.60 -0.78 -11.60
N ALA A 106 10.32 -1.10 -11.38
CA ALA A 106 9.26 -0.12 -11.46
C ALA A 106 9.24 0.80 -10.24
N GLY A 107 9.99 0.49 -9.18
CA GLY A 107 10.13 1.41 -8.07
C GLY A 107 9.49 0.99 -6.76
N ALA A 108 9.17 -0.30 -6.59
CA ALA A 108 8.63 -0.77 -5.32
C ALA A 108 9.69 -0.65 -4.23
N ASP A 109 9.26 -0.21 -3.05
CA ASP A 109 10.17 -0.08 -1.91
C ASP A 109 10.33 -1.39 -1.17
N ALA A 110 9.33 -2.26 -1.22
CA ALA A 110 9.39 -3.57 -0.59
C ALA A 110 8.45 -4.51 -1.30
N VAL A 111 8.76 -5.80 -1.22
CA VAL A 111 7.92 -6.86 -1.79
C VAL A 111 7.76 -7.94 -0.74
N LEU A 112 6.54 -8.35 -0.47
CA LEU A 112 6.23 -9.42 0.45
C LEU A 112 5.36 -10.46 -0.22
N ALA A 113 5.43 -11.69 0.27
CA ALA A 113 4.52 -12.73 -0.17
C ALA A 113 3.12 -12.44 0.38
N LYS A 114 2.09 -12.71 -0.41
CA LYS A 114 0.72 -12.51 0.04
C LYS A 114 0.36 -13.41 1.22
N VAL A 115 1.11 -14.50 1.39
CA VAL A 115 0.86 -15.43 2.49
C VAL A 115 1.47 -14.98 3.82
N GLU A 116 2.19 -13.85 3.82
CA GLU A 116 2.75 -13.36 5.07
C GLU A 116 1.65 -12.99 6.05
N ALA A 117 1.94 -13.15 7.33
CA ALA A 117 0.98 -12.84 8.36
C ALA A 117 0.68 -11.34 8.39
N PRO A 118 -0.58 -10.96 8.60
CA PRO A 118 -0.93 -9.54 8.62
C PRO A 118 -0.11 -8.67 9.58
N PRO A 119 0.30 -9.15 10.77
CA PRO A 119 1.17 -8.32 11.61
C PRO A 119 2.49 -7.96 10.96
N ILE A 120 3.04 -8.87 10.12
CA ILE A 120 4.27 -8.57 9.41
C ILE A 120 4.02 -7.52 8.34
N ILE A 121 2.89 -7.61 7.66
CA ILE A 121 2.52 -6.60 6.67
C ILE A 121 2.39 -5.24 7.34
N ALA A 122 1.72 -5.17 8.48
CA ALA A 122 1.55 -3.90 9.21
C ALA A 122 2.90 -3.33 9.62
N GLU A 123 3.81 -4.20 10.06
CA GLU A 123 5.13 -3.73 10.49
C GLU A 123 5.90 -3.13 9.33
N VAL A 124 5.84 -3.77 8.16
CA VAL A 124 6.54 -3.25 6.98
C VAL A 124 5.92 -1.92 6.55
N VAL A 125 4.59 -1.82 6.57
CA VAL A 125 3.92 -0.56 6.26
C VAL A 125 4.42 0.54 7.18
N ARG A 126 4.49 0.25 8.47
CA ARG A 126 4.94 1.23 9.46
C ARG A 126 6.38 1.65 9.20
N ASN A 127 7.24 0.70 8.90
CA ASN A 127 8.65 1.00 8.63
C ASN A 127 8.81 1.85 7.38
N LEU A 128 8.06 1.53 6.33
CA LEU A 128 8.14 2.30 5.10
C LEU A 128 7.65 3.73 5.29
N ALA A 129 6.61 3.90 6.08
CA ALA A 129 6.05 5.22 6.32
C ALA A 129 6.99 6.09 7.14
N GLY A 130 7.79 5.47 8.01
CA GLY A 130 8.71 6.20 8.86
C GLY A 130 10.07 6.48 8.25
N ALA A 131 10.30 5.90 7.09
CA ALA A 131 11.62 6.01 6.46
C ALA A 131 11.89 7.38 5.83
#